data_9486cb8749c9d732735c0e3bfbebe37d
#
_entry.id   9486cb8749c9d732735c0e3bfbebe37d
#
_cell.length_a   1.000
_cell.length_b   1.000
_cell.length_c   1.000
_cell.angle_alpha   90.00
_cell.angle_beta   90.00
_cell.angle_gamma   90.00
#
_symmetry.space_group_name_H-M   'P 1'
#
loop_
_entity.id
_entity.type
_entity.pdbx_description
1 polymer ?
#
loop_
_entity_poly.entity_id
_entity_poly.type
_entity_poly.pdbx_seq_one_letter_code
_entity_poly.pdbx_strand_id
1 'polypeptide(L)'
;MLIGVLILISVGLIWTLTGVVMGGAKKHGIDSSLMQLMSSVLTLVVSALLILLKVFPTLDVGGRTVLYAFIMYFLVGASGYLLNETMARAMERGPNGLVWGILQSGTVIPFIVGVLFHGIPAPLLRICGMAMILVALMLMSSDRQDNAVKTEGKSWLFLSFMAFMICGLQQTINNEPSYSEEIRHGVHAVYRCLYMAIGSLLSAIYGQLRRGGLKTLRENIKRNFRLPWFWLFSFGEKTIGIFGTLYLTFNGMDRMARLGYGAISYPVMVVSCIAGFSLYSMLVLRERCTWKSVTGLLCCIAGIIGLSL
;
A
#
# COMPACT_ATOMS: atom_id res chain seq x y z
N MET A 1 -5.14 22.74 -0.26
CA MET A 1 -5.78 21.48 0.14
C MET A 1 -6.24 20.65 -1.07
N LEU A 2 -7.14 21.16 -1.94
CA LEU A 2 -7.71 20.43 -3.08
C LEU A 2 -6.66 19.70 -3.95
N ILE A 3 -5.57 20.36 -4.34
CA ILE A 3 -4.50 19.74 -5.14
C ILE A 3 -3.87 18.55 -4.41
N GLY A 4 -3.65 18.64 -3.09
CA GLY A 4 -3.12 17.52 -2.31
C GLY A 4 -4.06 16.31 -2.31
N VAL A 5 -5.35 16.55 -2.10
CA VAL A 5 -6.40 15.50 -2.16
C VAL A 5 -6.47 14.87 -3.55
N LEU A 6 -6.45 15.66 -4.63
CA LEU A 6 -6.45 15.16 -6.00
C LEU A 6 -5.22 14.30 -6.32
N ILE A 7 -4.04 14.69 -5.84
CA ILE A 7 -2.82 13.87 -5.96
C ILE A 7 -3.02 12.53 -5.24
N LEU A 8 -3.53 12.52 -4.02
CA LEU A 8 -3.75 11.28 -3.25
C LEU A 8 -4.82 10.38 -3.88
N ILE A 9 -5.87 10.96 -4.44
CA ILE A 9 -6.87 10.20 -5.24
C ILE A 9 -6.19 9.55 -6.44
N SER A 10 -5.35 10.29 -7.15
CA SER A 10 -4.61 9.76 -8.31
C SER A 10 -3.69 8.60 -7.90
N VAL A 11 -3.03 8.68 -6.74
CA VAL A 11 -2.23 7.57 -6.18
C VAL A 11 -3.11 6.35 -5.93
N GLY A 12 -4.26 6.52 -5.31
CA GLY A 12 -5.20 5.41 -5.08
C GLY A 12 -5.64 4.73 -6.38
N LEU A 13 -5.96 5.52 -7.42
CA LEU A 13 -6.31 4.99 -8.74
C LEU A 13 -5.12 4.24 -9.39
N ILE A 14 -3.89 4.72 -9.23
CA ILE A 14 -2.67 4.01 -9.68
C ILE A 14 -2.51 2.69 -8.95
N TRP A 15 -2.77 2.64 -7.64
CA TRP A 15 -2.74 1.39 -6.88
C TRP A 15 -3.77 0.36 -7.36
N THR A 16 -4.89 0.83 -7.93
CA THR A 16 -5.86 -0.06 -8.61
C THR A 16 -5.17 -0.83 -9.75
N LEU A 17 -4.37 -0.17 -10.57
CA LEU A 17 -3.63 -0.80 -11.67
C LEU A 17 -2.64 -1.86 -11.17
N THR A 18 -2.00 -1.61 -10.03
CA THR A 18 -1.14 -2.61 -9.37
C THR A 18 -1.94 -3.87 -9.02
N GLY A 19 -3.16 -3.72 -8.50
CA GLY A 19 -4.06 -4.85 -8.22
C GLY A 19 -4.43 -5.65 -9.48
N VAL A 20 -4.66 -4.95 -10.59
CA VAL A 20 -4.95 -5.58 -11.91
C VAL A 20 -3.76 -6.39 -12.40
N VAL A 21 -2.54 -5.83 -12.31
CA VAL A 21 -1.29 -6.50 -12.69
C VAL A 21 -1.04 -7.74 -11.83
N MET A 22 -1.23 -7.64 -10.52
CA MET A 22 -1.07 -8.77 -9.59
C MET A 22 -2.08 -9.89 -9.87
N GLY A 23 -3.34 -9.54 -10.15
CA GLY A 23 -4.36 -10.49 -10.56
C GLY A 23 -4.01 -11.21 -11.88
N GLY A 24 -3.46 -10.48 -12.84
CA GLY A 24 -2.93 -11.03 -14.10
C GLY A 24 -1.78 -11.99 -13.87
N ALA A 25 -0.80 -11.62 -13.05
CA ALA A 25 0.34 -12.47 -12.71
C ALA A 25 -0.09 -13.82 -12.11
N LYS A 26 -1.07 -13.81 -11.20
CA LYS A 26 -1.63 -15.04 -10.62
C LYS A 26 -2.25 -15.96 -11.68
N LYS A 27 -2.99 -15.41 -12.66
CA LYS A 27 -3.60 -16.19 -13.75
C LYS A 27 -2.54 -16.91 -14.61
N HIS A 28 -1.34 -16.35 -14.72
CA HIS A 28 -0.22 -16.93 -15.46
C HIS A 28 0.70 -17.81 -14.59
N GLY A 29 0.31 -18.13 -13.34
CA GLY A 29 1.07 -19.02 -12.46
C GLY A 29 2.39 -18.42 -11.97
N ILE A 30 2.52 -17.10 -11.97
CA ILE A 30 3.72 -16.39 -11.53
C ILE A 30 3.77 -16.38 -10.00
N ASP A 31 4.94 -16.69 -9.43
CA ASP A 31 5.18 -16.60 -7.99
C ASP A 31 5.20 -15.13 -7.55
N SER A 32 4.15 -14.71 -6.84
CA SER A 32 4.00 -13.32 -6.35
C SER A 32 5.11 -12.89 -5.40
N SER A 33 5.65 -13.82 -4.62
CA SER A 33 6.76 -13.55 -3.69
C SER A 33 8.07 -13.31 -4.43
N LEU A 34 8.33 -14.05 -5.50
CA LEU A 34 9.48 -13.81 -6.38
C LEU A 34 9.30 -12.51 -7.18
N MET A 35 8.07 -12.21 -7.62
CA MET A 35 7.75 -10.95 -8.27
C MET A 35 8.00 -9.76 -7.34
N GLN A 36 7.66 -9.87 -6.05
CA GLN A 36 7.96 -8.85 -5.04
C GLN A 36 9.47 -8.67 -4.82
N LEU A 37 10.24 -9.77 -4.79
CA LEU A 37 11.71 -9.71 -4.70
C LEU A 37 12.29 -8.97 -5.91
N MET A 38 11.89 -9.35 -7.13
CA MET A 38 12.33 -8.69 -8.35
C MET A 38 11.95 -7.21 -8.38
N SER A 39 10.76 -6.91 -7.94
CA SER A 39 10.20 -5.58 -7.74
C SER A 39 11.09 -4.72 -6.81
N SER A 40 11.56 -5.28 -5.71
CA SER A 40 12.47 -4.59 -4.78
C SER A 40 13.84 -4.31 -5.41
N VAL A 41 14.38 -5.29 -6.16
CA VAL A 41 15.62 -5.12 -6.93
C VAL A 41 15.49 -4.00 -7.95
N LEU A 42 14.41 -3.99 -8.74
CA LEU A 42 14.16 -2.95 -9.74
C LEU A 42 14.04 -1.56 -9.11
N THR A 43 13.33 -1.44 -7.97
CA THR A 43 13.23 -0.17 -7.25
C THR A 43 14.59 0.31 -6.76
N LEU A 44 15.40 -0.60 -6.21
CA LEU A 44 16.75 -0.28 -5.73
C LEU A 44 17.63 0.20 -6.88
N VAL A 45 17.64 -0.52 -8.00
CA VAL A 45 18.44 -0.17 -9.18
C VAL A 45 18.00 1.16 -9.75
N VAL A 46 16.70 1.38 -9.96
CA VAL A 46 16.19 2.64 -10.51
C VAL A 46 16.49 3.81 -9.58
N SER A 47 16.26 3.66 -8.26
CA SER A 47 16.56 4.72 -7.30
C SER A 47 18.06 5.04 -7.27
N ALA A 48 18.92 4.02 -7.27
CA ALA A 48 20.38 4.22 -7.32
C ALA A 48 20.81 4.93 -8.61
N LEU A 49 20.28 4.53 -9.76
CA LEU A 49 20.57 5.19 -11.04
C LEU A 49 20.13 6.65 -11.05
N LEU A 50 18.94 6.96 -10.56
CA LEU A 50 18.44 8.34 -10.49
C LEU A 50 19.31 9.22 -9.58
N ILE A 51 19.83 8.66 -8.47
CA ILE A 51 20.78 9.35 -7.59
C ILE A 51 22.11 9.57 -8.28
N LEU A 52 22.69 8.53 -8.93
CA LEU A 52 23.96 8.62 -9.65
C LEU A 52 23.92 9.61 -10.80
N LEU A 53 22.80 9.66 -11.51
CA LEU A 53 22.56 10.61 -12.61
C LEU A 53 22.20 12.01 -12.11
N LYS A 54 22.16 12.22 -10.79
CA LYS A 54 21.81 13.52 -10.15
C LYS A 54 20.48 14.10 -10.64
N VAL A 55 19.51 13.24 -10.96
CA VAL A 55 18.14 13.65 -11.35
C VAL A 55 17.43 14.35 -10.18
N PHE A 56 17.75 13.96 -8.96
CA PHE A 56 17.26 14.59 -7.74
C PHE A 56 18.42 15.27 -7.00
N PRO A 57 18.17 16.35 -6.26
CA PRO A 57 19.16 16.98 -5.41
C PRO A 57 19.78 16.00 -4.42
N THR A 58 21.01 16.28 -4.01
CA THR A 58 21.68 15.55 -2.92
C THR A 58 20.96 15.74 -1.58
N LEU A 59 21.20 14.84 -0.65
CA LEU A 59 20.71 14.99 0.72
C LEU A 59 21.29 16.28 1.33
N ASP A 60 20.43 17.14 1.82
CA ASP A 60 20.78 18.41 2.47
C ASP A 60 20.22 18.45 3.89
N VAL A 61 20.60 17.44 4.69
CA VAL A 61 20.16 17.29 6.08
C VAL A 61 21.24 16.61 6.92
N GLY A 62 21.16 16.83 8.23
CA GLY A 62 22.09 16.24 9.18
C GLY A 62 22.02 14.70 9.23
N GLY A 63 23.14 14.06 9.58
CA GLY A 63 23.25 12.60 9.61
C GLY A 63 22.21 11.92 10.51
N ARG A 64 21.76 12.55 11.59
CA ARG A 64 20.69 12.03 12.46
C ARG A 64 19.36 11.94 11.73
N THR A 65 19.02 12.96 10.95
CA THR A 65 17.79 13.02 10.16
C THR A 65 17.80 11.99 9.03
N VAL A 66 18.96 11.82 8.38
CA VAL A 66 19.16 10.76 7.37
C VAL A 66 18.95 9.38 8.01
N LEU A 67 19.56 9.11 9.17
CA LEU A 67 19.43 7.85 9.87
C LEU A 67 17.98 7.59 10.30
N TYR A 68 17.29 8.60 10.83
CA TYR A 68 15.88 8.48 11.18
C TYR A 68 15.02 8.15 9.97
N ALA A 69 15.17 8.90 8.87
CA ALA A 69 14.45 8.62 7.63
C ALA A 69 14.77 7.22 7.08
N PHE A 70 16.04 6.82 7.10
CA PHE A 70 16.46 5.47 6.72
C PHE A 70 15.74 4.40 7.53
N ILE A 71 15.74 4.49 8.87
CA ILE A 71 15.10 3.51 9.75
C ILE A 71 13.60 3.44 9.46
N MET A 72 12.91 4.58 9.37
CA MET A 72 11.47 4.60 9.12
C MET A 72 11.11 3.95 7.78
N TYR A 73 11.72 4.37 6.68
CA TYR A 73 11.42 3.81 5.37
C TYR A 73 11.93 2.38 5.19
N PHE A 74 13.04 2.00 5.82
CA PHE A 74 13.50 0.62 5.89
C PHE A 74 12.47 -0.29 6.57
N LEU A 75 11.90 0.14 7.71
CA LEU A 75 10.86 -0.61 8.43
C LEU A 75 9.58 -0.75 7.59
N VAL A 76 9.20 0.29 6.84
CA VAL A 76 8.08 0.21 5.88
C VAL A 76 8.34 -0.87 4.83
N GLY A 77 9.51 -0.89 4.24
CA GLY A 77 9.89 -1.92 3.27
C GLY A 77 9.94 -3.31 3.87
N ALA A 78 10.57 -3.45 5.03
CA ALA A 78 10.72 -4.74 5.71
C ALA A 78 9.38 -5.33 6.17
N SER A 79 8.46 -4.50 6.66
CA SER A 79 7.13 -4.95 7.11
C SER A 79 6.24 -5.41 5.94
N GLY A 80 6.51 -4.99 4.71
CA GLY A 80 5.73 -5.39 3.53
C GLY A 80 5.70 -6.90 3.29
N TYR A 81 6.83 -7.59 3.51
CA TYR A 81 6.85 -9.04 3.43
C TYR A 81 5.98 -9.70 4.51
N LEU A 82 6.09 -9.23 5.76
CA LEU A 82 5.30 -9.76 6.87
C LEU A 82 3.81 -9.53 6.66
N LEU A 83 3.43 -8.37 6.14
CA LEU A 83 2.05 -8.04 5.79
C LEU A 83 1.51 -9.00 4.74
N ASN A 84 2.24 -9.19 3.63
CA ASN A 84 1.83 -10.07 2.54
C ASN A 84 1.71 -11.52 2.98
N GLU A 85 2.65 -12.03 3.78
CA GLU A 85 2.61 -13.38 4.32
C GLU A 85 1.41 -13.60 5.25
N THR A 86 1.16 -12.65 6.15
CA THR A 86 0.04 -12.73 7.10
C THR A 86 -1.31 -12.64 6.39
N MET A 87 -1.42 -11.74 5.41
CA MET A 87 -2.60 -11.59 4.57
C MET A 87 -2.86 -12.87 3.74
N ALA A 88 -1.84 -13.42 3.08
CA ALA A 88 -1.99 -14.64 2.29
C ALA A 88 -2.51 -15.80 3.13
N ARG A 89 -1.93 -16.01 4.31
CA ARG A 89 -2.37 -17.06 5.25
C ARG A 89 -3.80 -16.84 5.77
N ALA A 90 -4.19 -15.57 5.97
CA ALA A 90 -5.56 -15.24 6.34
C ALA A 90 -6.55 -15.58 5.22
N MET A 91 -6.19 -15.24 3.96
CA MET A 91 -6.99 -15.50 2.76
C MET A 91 -7.09 -17.00 2.39
N GLU A 92 -6.11 -17.80 2.78
CA GLU A 92 -6.16 -19.26 2.62
C GLU A 92 -7.22 -19.93 3.53
N ARG A 93 -7.53 -19.29 4.66
CA ARG A 93 -8.39 -19.87 5.73
C ARG A 93 -9.72 -19.16 5.89
N GLY A 94 -9.89 -17.99 5.29
CA GLY A 94 -11.08 -17.18 5.44
C GLY A 94 -11.55 -16.50 4.15
N PRO A 95 -12.69 -15.82 4.18
CA PRO A 95 -13.24 -15.12 3.02
C PRO A 95 -12.32 -13.97 2.57
N ASN A 96 -11.79 -14.06 1.35
CA ASN A 96 -10.83 -13.11 0.81
C ASN A 96 -11.28 -11.64 0.91
N GLY A 97 -12.56 -11.37 0.61
CA GLY A 97 -13.13 -10.03 0.68
C GLY A 97 -13.10 -9.46 2.09
N LEU A 98 -13.53 -10.25 3.10
CA LEU A 98 -13.51 -9.81 4.50
C LEU A 98 -12.09 -9.62 5.02
N VAL A 99 -11.16 -10.53 4.72
CA VAL A 99 -9.75 -10.40 5.07
C VAL A 99 -9.17 -9.10 4.51
N TRP A 100 -9.45 -8.82 3.23
CA TRP A 100 -9.00 -7.59 2.58
C TRP A 100 -9.62 -6.33 3.22
N GLY A 101 -10.92 -6.35 3.51
CA GLY A 101 -11.60 -5.23 4.16
C GLY A 101 -11.07 -4.93 5.55
N ILE A 102 -10.86 -5.97 6.37
CA ILE A 102 -10.27 -5.84 7.70
C ILE A 102 -8.87 -5.24 7.60
N LEU A 103 -8.02 -5.76 6.70
CA LEU A 103 -6.67 -5.26 6.48
C LEU A 103 -6.67 -3.78 6.10
N GLN A 104 -7.47 -3.40 5.12
CA GLN A 104 -7.54 -2.02 4.63
C GLN A 104 -8.14 -1.05 5.66
N SER A 105 -8.96 -1.54 6.59
CA SER A 105 -9.45 -0.75 7.73
C SER A 105 -8.30 -0.30 8.65
N GLY A 106 -7.10 -0.89 8.53
CA GLY A 106 -5.87 -0.44 9.21
C GLY A 106 -5.54 1.03 8.97
N THR A 107 -6.07 1.63 7.91
CA THR A 107 -5.94 3.08 7.62
C THR A 107 -6.52 3.98 8.74
N VAL A 108 -7.32 3.44 9.65
CA VAL A 108 -7.76 4.18 10.84
C VAL A 108 -6.61 4.48 11.81
N ILE A 109 -5.56 3.63 11.83
CA ILE A 109 -4.43 3.79 12.76
C ILE A 109 -3.63 5.08 12.47
N PRO A 110 -3.14 5.36 11.23
CA PRO A 110 -2.47 6.63 10.94
C PRO A 110 -3.38 7.86 11.13
N PHE A 111 -4.69 7.73 10.95
CA PHE A 111 -5.62 8.81 11.28
C PHE A 111 -5.64 9.09 12.79
N ILE A 112 -5.81 8.08 13.64
CA ILE A 112 -5.79 8.22 15.09
C ILE A 112 -4.44 8.77 15.57
N VAL A 113 -3.32 8.24 15.07
CA VAL A 113 -1.98 8.72 15.41
C VAL A 113 -1.81 10.19 15.03
N GLY A 114 -2.25 10.59 13.84
CA GLY A 114 -2.20 11.98 13.41
C GLY A 114 -2.98 12.92 14.33
N VAL A 115 -4.17 12.52 14.79
CA VAL A 115 -4.97 13.30 15.73
C VAL A 115 -4.32 13.38 17.10
N LEU A 116 -3.88 12.24 17.67
CA LEU A 116 -3.40 12.17 19.05
C LEU A 116 -1.97 12.70 19.21
N PHE A 117 -1.07 12.42 18.28
CA PHE A 117 0.37 12.74 18.42
C PHE A 117 0.80 13.97 17.62
N HIS A 118 0.13 14.27 16.52
CA HIS A 118 0.45 15.44 15.69
C HIS A 118 -0.56 16.59 15.84
N GLY A 119 -1.53 16.46 16.76
CA GLY A 119 -2.50 17.50 17.07
C GLY A 119 -3.37 17.90 15.87
N ILE A 120 -3.58 16.97 14.92
CA ILE A 120 -4.39 17.26 13.73
C ILE A 120 -5.85 17.40 14.15
N PRO A 121 -6.53 18.51 13.80
CA PRO A 121 -7.93 18.71 14.16
C PRO A 121 -8.82 17.60 13.61
N ALA A 122 -9.64 17.00 14.47
CA ALA A 122 -10.61 15.99 14.10
C ALA A 122 -12.04 16.48 14.41
N PRO A 123 -12.56 17.47 13.65
CA PRO A 123 -13.95 17.89 13.82
C PRO A 123 -14.88 16.72 13.53
N LEU A 124 -16.12 16.78 14.05
CA LEU A 124 -17.09 15.70 13.94
C LEU A 124 -17.26 15.22 12.49
N LEU A 125 -17.19 16.12 11.53
CA LEU A 125 -17.30 15.79 10.10
C LEU A 125 -16.20 14.84 9.61
N ARG A 126 -14.95 15.03 10.07
CA ARG A 126 -13.83 14.12 9.75
C ARG A 126 -13.99 12.76 10.42
N ILE A 127 -14.46 12.74 11.66
CA ILE A 127 -14.74 11.47 12.37
C ILE A 127 -15.84 10.71 11.63
N CYS A 128 -16.93 11.38 11.25
CA CYS A 128 -18.00 10.79 10.45
C CYS A 128 -17.48 10.33 9.08
N GLY A 129 -16.65 11.13 8.42
CA GLY A 129 -16.00 10.76 7.15
C GLY A 129 -15.18 9.46 7.27
N MET A 130 -14.37 9.33 8.32
CA MET A 130 -13.62 8.11 8.61
C MET A 130 -14.54 6.92 8.87
N ALA A 131 -15.59 7.10 9.69
CA ALA A 131 -16.57 6.05 9.95
C ALA A 131 -17.27 5.58 8.66
N MET A 132 -17.64 6.50 7.76
CA MET A 132 -18.23 6.17 6.46
C MET A 132 -17.26 5.38 5.58
N ILE A 133 -15.97 5.69 5.60
CA ILE A 133 -14.95 4.91 4.90
C ILE A 133 -14.87 3.49 5.44
N LEU A 134 -14.85 3.31 6.77
CA LEU A 134 -14.83 1.98 7.36
C LEU A 134 -16.07 1.16 6.99
N VAL A 135 -17.26 1.77 7.02
CA VAL A 135 -18.51 1.14 6.57
C VAL A 135 -18.43 0.76 5.09
N ALA A 136 -17.91 1.66 4.24
CA ALA A 136 -17.72 1.39 2.82
C ALA A 136 -16.80 0.18 2.58
N LEU A 137 -15.66 0.12 3.26
CA LEU A 137 -14.72 -1.00 3.20
C LEU A 137 -15.39 -2.33 3.56
N MET A 138 -16.20 -2.35 4.63
CA MET A 138 -16.92 -3.55 5.07
C MET A 138 -18.00 -3.96 4.07
N LEU A 139 -18.80 -3.02 3.56
CA LEU A 139 -19.84 -3.30 2.56
C LEU A 139 -19.26 -3.90 1.28
N MET A 140 -18.24 -3.24 0.72
CA MET A 140 -17.61 -3.67 -0.53
C MET A 140 -16.84 -4.98 -0.38
N SER A 141 -16.28 -5.24 0.79
CA SER A 141 -15.58 -6.49 1.09
C SER A 141 -16.54 -7.67 1.29
N SER A 142 -17.72 -7.43 1.88
CA SER A 142 -18.74 -8.47 2.08
C SER A 142 -19.40 -8.90 0.77
N ASP A 143 -19.38 -8.07 -0.25
CA ASP A 143 -19.99 -8.34 -1.56
C ASP A 143 -19.21 -9.38 -2.39
N ARG A 144 -17.93 -9.53 -2.12
CA ARG A 144 -17.03 -10.48 -2.81
C ARG A 144 -17.03 -11.89 -2.20
N GLN A 145 -17.98 -12.20 -1.35
CA GLN A 145 -18.01 -13.42 -0.53
C GLN A 145 -18.49 -14.68 -1.29
N ASP A 146 -18.93 -14.59 -2.54
CA ASP A 146 -19.69 -15.62 -3.24
C ASP A 146 -18.90 -16.83 -3.74
N ASN A 147 -17.60 -16.96 -3.43
CA ASN A 147 -16.86 -18.20 -3.71
C ASN A 147 -16.43 -18.83 -2.39
N ALA A 148 -17.28 -19.72 -1.90
CA ALA A 148 -17.19 -20.43 -0.64
C ALA A 148 -15.82 -21.11 -0.41
N VAL A 149 -14.87 -20.39 0.16
CA VAL A 149 -13.76 -21.02 0.87
C VAL A 149 -14.36 -21.51 2.20
N LYS A 150 -14.31 -22.82 2.45
CA LYS A 150 -14.67 -23.39 3.74
C LYS A 150 -13.84 -22.69 4.81
N THR A 151 -14.50 -21.95 5.69
CA THR A 151 -13.85 -21.26 6.80
C THR A 151 -13.30 -22.31 7.79
N GLU A 152 -11.99 -22.43 7.87
CA GLU A 152 -11.34 -23.30 8.85
C GLU A 152 -11.19 -22.55 10.19
N GLY A 153 -12.18 -22.73 11.06
CA GLY A 153 -12.15 -22.19 12.44
C GLY A 153 -12.07 -20.65 12.50
N LYS A 154 -11.63 -20.13 13.66
CA LYS A 154 -11.47 -18.67 13.89
C LYS A 154 -10.06 -18.13 13.63
N SER A 155 -9.12 -18.97 13.20
CA SER A 155 -7.70 -18.59 13.01
C SER A 155 -7.50 -17.50 11.95
N TRP A 156 -8.36 -17.46 10.93
CA TRP A 156 -8.31 -16.43 9.90
C TRP A 156 -8.63 -15.02 10.44
N LEU A 157 -9.54 -14.92 11.44
CA LEU A 157 -9.85 -13.63 12.07
C LEU A 157 -8.63 -13.07 12.83
N PHE A 158 -7.93 -13.93 13.56
CA PHE A 158 -6.69 -13.53 14.24
C PHE A 158 -5.62 -13.07 13.25
N LEU A 159 -5.42 -13.82 12.17
CA LEU A 159 -4.47 -13.43 11.10
C LEU A 159 -4.89 -12.13 10.42
N SER A 160 -6.20 -11.94 10.16
CA SER A 160 -6.72 -10.69 9.59
C SER A 160 -6.51 -9.50 10.52
N PHE A 161 -6.70 -9.69 11.83
CA PHE A 161 -6.42 -8.66 12.82
C PHE A 161 -4.92 -8.34 12.90
N MET A 162 -4.04 -9.34 12.85
CA MET A 162 -2.60 -9.12 12.75
C MET A 162 -2.23 -8.35 11.48
N ALA A 163 -2.81 -8.71 10.34
CA ALA A 163 -2.60 -8.00 9.07
C ALA A 163 -3.10 -6.54 9.15
N PHE A 164 -4.26 -6.30 9.78
CA PHE A 164 -4.78 -4.96 10.07
C PHE A 164 -3.78 -4.12 10.89
N MET A 165 -3.25 -4.68 11.98
CA MET A 165 -2.26 -3.99 12.82
C MET A 165 -0.97 -3.68 12.06
N ILE A 166 -0.44 -4.68 11.32
CA ILE A 166 0.80 -4.49 10.52
C ILE A 166 0.57 -3.43 9.43
N CYS A 167 -0.55 -3.49 8.72
CA CYS A 167 -0.90 -2.52 7.68
C CYS A 167 -1.01 -1.09 8.25
N GLY A 168 -1.74 -0.93 9.33
CA GLY A 168 -1.92 0.38 9.95
C GLY A 168 -0.62 0.96 10.52
N LEU A 169 0.20 0.14 11.17
CA LEU A 169 1.52 0.55 11.65
C LEU A 169 2.45 0.91 10.49
N GLN A 170 2.46 0.11 9.42
CA GLN A 170 3.25 0.41 8.21
C GLN A 170 2.85 1.74 7.58
N GLN A 171 1.55 1.99 7.46
CA GLN A 171 1.02 3.26 6.94
C GLN A 171 1.40 4.44 7.86
N THR A 172 1.34 4.25 9.17
CA THR A 172 1.74 5.25 10.15
C THR A 172 3.23 5.58 10.03
N ILE A 173 4.10 4.56 10.05
CA ILE A 173 5.55 4.73 9.93
C ILE A 173 5.91 5.39 8.59
N ASN A 174 5.22 5.07 7.51
CA ASN A 174 5.46 5.69 6.20
C ASN A 174 5.03 7.16 6.14
N ASN A 175 3.99 7.53 6.89
CA ASN A 175 3.49 8.92 6.95
C ASN A 175 4.29 9.79 7.92
N GLU A 176 4.86 9.20 8.97
CA GLU A 176 5.56 9.89 10.06
C GLU A 176 6.64 10.86 9.60
N PRO A 177 7.56 10.50 8.68
CA PRO A 177 8.58 11.43 8.23
C PRO A 177 8.04 12.66 7.49
N SER A 178 6.84 12.59 6.92
CA SER A 178 6.20 13.73 6.25
C SER A 178 5.76 14.84 7.21
N TYR A 179 5.69 14.58 8.51
CA TYR A 179 5.45 15.62 9.52
C TYR A 179 6.71 16.44 9.85
N SER A 180 7.92 15.90 9.61
CA SER A 180 9.17 16.62 9.78
C SER A 180 9.45 17.56 8.61
N GLU A 181 9.63 18.86 8.91
CA GLU A 181 9.97 19.86 7.90
C GLU A 181 11.35 19.58 7.27
N GLU A 182 12.31 19.21 8.08
CA GLU A 182 13.67 18.86 7.65
C GLU A 182 13.67 17.70 6.66
N ILE A 183 12.85 16.65 6.91
CA ILE A 183 12.74 15.51 6.00
C ILE A 183 12.02 15.89 4.71
N ARG A 184 10.94 16.68 4.79
CA ARG A 184 10.22 17.11 3.59
C ARG A 184 11.09 17.87 2.61
N HIS A 185 12.00 18.68 3.12
CA HIS A 185 12.88 19.54 2.30
C HIS A 185 14.18 18.85 1.90
N GLY A 186 14.77 18.04 2.78
CA GLY A 186 16.11 17.52 2.57
C GLY A 186 16.23 16.04 2.24
N VAL A 187 15.14 15.23 2.40
CA VAL A 187 15.12 13.81 2.00
C VAL A 187 14.14 13.60 0.85
N HIS A 188 14.64 13.74 -0.37
CA HIS A 188 13.81 13.59 -1.56
C HIS A 188 13.24 12.18 -1.73
N ALA A 189 12.13 12.07 -2.48
CA ALA A 189 11.38 10.84 -2.68
C ALA A 189 12.25 9.65 -3.16
N VAL A 190 13.29 9.91 -3.97
CA VAL A 190 14.18 8.86 -4.47
C VAL A 190 14.95 8.16 -3.34
N TYR A 191 15.41 8.90 -2.32
CA TYR A 191 16.08 8.32 -1.15
C TYR A 191 15.11 7.54 -0.28
N ARG A 192 13.88 8.06 -0.10
CA ARG A 192 12.80 7.35 0.60
C ARG A 192 12.48 6.02 -0.08
N CYS A 193 12.37 6.00 -1.41
CA CYS A 193 12.19 4.78 -2.20
C CYS A 193 13.39 3.83 -2.08
N LEU A 194 14.62 4.34 -2.10
CA LEU A 194 15.82 3.53 -1.93
C LEU A 194 15.82 2.81 -0.57
N TYR A 195 15.53 3.54 0.51
CA TYR A 195 15.50 2.98 1.87
C TYR A 195 14.40 1.92 2.02
N MET A 196 13.20 2.16 1.47
CA MET A 196 12.13 1.17 1.40
C MET A 196 12.54 -0.07 0.60
N ALA A 197 13.22 0.13 -0.54
CA ALA A 197 13.66 -0.98 -1.39
C ALA A 197 14.68 -1.88 -0.68
N ILE A 198 15.61 -1.31 0.11
CA ILE A 198 16.58 -2.07 0.91
C ILE A 198 15.83 -2.94 1.93
N GLY A 199 14.89 -2.36 2.70
CA GLY A 199 14.09 -3.10 3.67
C GLY A 199 13.26 -4.21 3.04
N SER A 200 12.57 -3.90 1.93
CA SER A 200 11.76 -4.86 1.18
C SER A 200 12.60 -5.99 0.57
N LEU A 201 13.78 -5.69 0.03
CA LEU A 201 14.68 -6.69 -0.54
C LEU A 201 15.17 -7.66 0.53
N LEU A 202 15.66 -7.15 1.66
CA LEU A 202 16.17 -8.00 2.74
C LEU A 202 15.07 -8.90 3.32
N SER A 203 13.87 -8.35 3.55
CA SER A 203 12.74 -9.13 4.05
C SER A 203 12.25 -10.17 3.03
N ALA A 204 12.23 -9.85 1.73
CA ALA A 204 11.87 -10.79 0.67
C ALA A 204 12.89 -11.93 0.54
N ILE A 205 14.18 -11.63 0.60
CA ILE A 205 15.24 -12.65 0.62
C ILE A 205 15.09 -13.55 1.84
N TYR A 206 14.95 -12.97 3.03
CA TYR A 206 14.72 -13.73 4.26
C TYR A 206 13.51 -14.66 4.14
N GLY A 207 12.40 -14.15 3.63
CA GLY A 207 11.19 -14.93 3.43
C GLY A 207 11.35 -16.09 2.45
N GLN A 208 12.05 -15.87 1.35
CA GLN A 208 12.35 -16.93 0.37
C GLN A 208 13.25 -18.01 0.98
N LEU A 209 14.29 -17.60 1.71
CA LEU A 209 15.21 -18.54 2.37
C LEU A 209 14.50 -19.39 3.43
N ARG A 210 13.58 -18.79 4.19
CA ARG A 210 12.78 -19.50 5.21
C ARG A 210 11.84 -20.55 4.61
N ARG A 211 11.32 -20.34 3.41
CA ARG A 211 10.36 -21.25 2.74
C ARG A 211 11.01 -22.53 2.18
N GLY A 212 12.27 -22.53 1.85
CA GLY A 212 12.91 -23.71 1.26
C GLY A 212 14.40 -23.59 0.99
N GLY A 213 15.04 -22.58 1.58
CA GLY A 213 16.46 -22.36 1.45
C GLY A 213 16.90 -21.89 0.05
N LEU A 214 18.22 -21.81 -0.15
CA LEU A 214 18.83 -21.33 -1.39
C LEU A 214 18.51 -22.20 -2.62
N LYS A 215 18.35 -23.51 -2.42
CA LYS A 215 18.04 -24.43 -3.52
C LYS A 215 16.66 -24.12 -4.11
N THR A 216 15.64 -24.01 -3.28
CA THR A 216 14.26 -23.69 -3.69
C THR A 216 14.19 -22.31 -4.32
N LEU A 217 14.88 -21.32 -3.75
CA LEU A 217 14.97 -19.99 -4.33
C LEU A 217 15.56 -20.02 -5.74
N ARG A 218 16.68 -20.74 -5.94
CA ARG A 218 17.33 -20.89 -7.25
C ARG A 218 16.42 -21.58 -8.28
N GLU A 219 15.70 -22.60 -7.88
CA GLU A 219 14.75 -23.31 -8.74
C GLU A 219 13.56 -22.40 -9.13
N ASN A 220 13.01 -21.66 -8.18
CA ASN A 220 11.94 -20.69 -8.42
C ASN A 220 12.40 -19.58 -9.37
N ILE A 221 13.58 -19.01 -9.18
CA ILE A 221 14.17 -18.02 -10.09
C ILE A 221 14.27 -18.61 -11.49
N LYS A 222 14.90 -19.80 -11.63
CA LYS A 222 15.10 -20.45 -12.93
C LYS A 222 13.78 -20.71 -13.65
N ARG A 223 12.72 -21.11 -12.92
CA ARG A 223 11.39 -21.37 -13.48
C ARG A 223 10.72 -20.07 -13.93
N ASN A 224 10.63 -19.06 -13.07
CA ASN A 224 9.88 -17.83 -13.35
C ASN A 224 10.60 -16.94 -14.38
N PHE A 225 11.93 -16.87 -14.36
CA PHE A 225 12.69 -16.05 -15.31
C PHE A 225 12.58 -16.51 -16.77
N ARG A 226 12.16 -17.75 -17.00
CA ARG A 226 11.88 -18.28 -18.35
C ARG A 226 10.50 -17.85 -18.87
N LEU A 227 9.64 -17.31 -18.03
CA LEU A 227 8.30 -16.88 -18.40
C LEU A 227 8.34 -15.43 -18.87
N PRO A 228 7.98 -15.11 -20.13
CA PRO A 228 7.91 -13.72 -20.61
C PRO A 228 6.97 -12.87 -19.76
N TRP A 229 5.86 -13.45 -19.33
CA TRP A 229 4.87 -12.81 -18.46
C TRP A 229 5.43 -12.39 -17.10
N PHE A 230 6.42 -13.11 -16.55
CA PHE A 230 7.08 -12.72 -15.30
C PHE A 230 7.73 -11.35 -15.42
N TRP A 231 8.44 -11.12 -16.51
CA TRP A 231 9.11 -9.84 -16.78
C TRP A 231 8.10 -8.74 -17.05
N LEU A 232 7.11 -9.03 -17.91
CA LEU A 232 6.07 -8.04 -18.22
C LEU A 232 5.35 -7.55 -16.96
N PHE A 233 4.92 -8.46 -16.08
CA PHE A 233 4.21 -8.08 -14.87
C PHE A 233 5.12 -7.45 -13.82
N SER A 234 6.38 -7.93 -13.66
CA SER A 234 7.32 -7.35 -12.73
C SER A 234 7.72 -5.92 -13.12
N PHE A 235 8.02 -5.67 -14.40
CA PHE A 235 8.31 -4.34 -14.90
C PHE A 235 7.07 -3.45 -14.91
N GLY A 236 5.92 -3.96 -15.32
CA GLY A 236 4.65 -3.22 -15.32
C GLY A 236 4.26 -2.75 -13.94
N GLU A 237 4.26 -3.64 -12.96
CA GLU A 237 3.98 -3.33 -11.55
C GLU A 237 4.97 -2.27 -11.02
N LYS A 238 6.26 -2.39 -11.35
CA LYS A 238 7.26 -1.44 -10.88
C LYS A 238 7.23 -0.09 -11.56
N THR A 239 6.99 -0.03 -12.85
CA THR A 239 6.83 1.26 -13.53
C THR A 239 5.70 2.05 -12.90
N ILE A 240 4.55 1.40 -12.66
CA ILE A 240 3.39 2.00 -12.01
C ILE A 240 3.73 2.39 -10.57
N GLY A 241 4.31 1.49 -9.78
CA GLY A 241 4.62 1.69 -8.37
C GLY A 241 5.70 2.76 -8.16
N ILE A 242 6.79 2.73 -8.92
CA ILE A 242 7.88 3.73 -8.82
C ILE A 242 7.36 5.11 -9.22
N PHE A 243 6.68 5.24 -10.36
CA PHE A 243 6.11 6.52 -10.78
C PHE A 243 5.13 7.06 -9.73
N GLY A 244 4.19 6.25 -9.27
CA GLY A 244 3.23 6.63 -8.24
C GLY A 244 3.90 7.07 -6.94
N THR A 245 4.94 6.35 -6.50
CA THR A 245 5.62 6.66 -5.23
C THR A 245 6.53 7.88 -5.35
N LEU A 246 7.39 7.94 -6.39
CA LEU A 246 8.37 9.03 -6.57
C LEU A 246 7.70 10.38 -6.81
N TYR A 247 6.68 10.42 -7.66
CA TYR A 247 6.14 11.70 -8.13
C TYR A 247 4.83 12.10 -7.43
N LEU A 248 4.07 11.15 -6.93
CA LEU A 248 2.74 11.43 -6.41
C LEU A 248 2.61 11.16 -4.91
N THR A 249 2.97 9.98 -4.42
CA THR A 249 2.67 9.59 -3.03
C THR A 249 3.34 10.53 -2.04
N PHE A 250 4.66 10.66 -2.09
CA PHE A 250 5.37 11.53 -1.14
C PHE A 250 5.05 13.00 -1.33
N ASN A 251 4.87 13.45 -2.58
CA ASN A 251 4.46 14.83 -2.85
C ASN A 251 3.06 15.12 -2.24
N GLY A 252 2.11 14.21 -2.41
CA GLY A 252 0.78 14.31 -1.82
C GLY A 252 0.83 14.33 -0.29
N MET A 253 1.55 13.38 0.32
CA MET A 253 1.70 13.26 1.78
C MET A 253 2.38 14.49 2.39
N ASP A 254 3.51 14.91 1.82
CA ASP A 254 4.27 16.09 2.29
C ASP A 254 3.44 17.37 2.17
N ARG A 255 2.65 17.50 1.08
CA ARG A 255 1.75 18.66 0.89
C ARG A 255 0.62 18.66 1.91
N MET A 256 0.01 17.50 2.17
CA MET A 256 -1.06 17.41 3.17
C MET A 256 -0.53 17.61 4.59
N ALA A 257 0.66 17.09 4.91
CA ALA A 257 1.30 17.30 6.21
C ALA A 257 1.60 18.78 6.47
N ARG A 258 2.12 19.52 5.46
CA ARG A 258 2.33 20.99 5.56
C ARG A 258 1.06 21.77 5.86
N LEU A 259 -0.07 21.30 5.39
CA LEU A 259 -1.37 21.95 5.59
C LEU A 259 -2.08 21.51 6.88
N GLY A 260 -1.46 20.64 7.69
CA GLY A 260 -2.07 20.08 8.89
C GLY A 260 -3.10 18.97 8.62
N TYR A 261 -3.08 18.36 7.44
CA TYR A 261 -4.01 17.30 7.01
C TYR A 261 -3.32 15.95 6.78
N GLY A 262 -2.11 15.74 7.28
CA GLY A 262 -1.34 14.51 7.03
C GLY A 262 -2.06 13.22 7.41
N ALA A 263 -2.89 13.24 8.48
CA ALA A 263 -3.65 12.08 8.96
C ALA A 263 -4.63 11.49 7.94
N ILE A 264 -5.15 12.31 7.00
CA ILE A 264 -6.10 11.85 6.00
C ILE A 264 -5.45 11.29 4.73
N SER A 265 -4.13 11.36 4.61
CA SER A 265 -3.42 10.96 3.39
C SER A 265 -3.70 9.50 3.01
N TYR A 266 -3.50 8.59 3.94
CA TYR A 266 -3.76 7.16 3.70
C TYR A 266 -5.24 6.83 3.52
N PRO A 267 -6.16 7.31 4.37
CA PRO A 267 -7.60 7.13 4.14
C PRO A 267 -8.03 7.48 2.72
N VAL A 268 -7.61 8.63 2.21
CA VAL A 268 -7.98 9.07 0.84
C VAL A 268 -7.39 8.15 -0.22
N MET A 269 -6.11 7.77 -0.13
CA MET A 269 -5.47 6.85 -1.08
C MET A 269 -6.13 5.48 -1.11
N VAL A 270 -6.35 4.89 0.07
CA VAL A 270 -6.93 3.53 0.20
C VAL A 270 -8.35 3.49 -0.35
N VAL A 271 -9.18 4.47 0.01
CA VAL A 271 -10.56 4.53 -0.45
C VAL A 271 -10.63 4.74 -1.96
N SER A 272 -9.78 5.59 -2.51
CA SER A 272 -9.70 5.83 -3.95
C SER A 272 -9.26 4.58 -4.71
N CYS A 273 -8.33 3.79 -4.15
CA CYS A 273 -7.93 2.50 -4.70
C CYS A 273 -9.09 1.51 -4.75
N ILE A 274 -9.86 1.41 -3.66
CA ILE A 274 -10.98 0.47 -3.58
C ILE A 274 -12.13 0.90 -4.50
N ALA A 275 -12.44 2.19 -4.53
CA ALA A 275 -13.42 2.74 -5.45
C ALA A 275 -13.01 2.49 -6.92
N GLY A 276 -11.76 2.76 -7.26
CA GLY A 276 -11.19 2.48 -8.59
C GLY A 276 -11.26 0.99 -8.95
N PHE A 277 -10.91 0.10 -8.03
CA PHE A 277 -10.99 -1.35 -8.27
C PHE A 277 -12.43 -1.84 -8.42
N SER A 278 -13.37 -1.26 -7.69
CA SER A 278 -14.80 -1.60 -7.86
C SER A 278 -15.35 -1.13 -9.18
N LEU A 279 -14.99 0.08 -9.61
CA LEU A 279 -15.34 0.57 -10.95
C LEU A 279 -14.72 -0.32 -12.05
N TYR A 280 -13.47 -0.71 -11.92
CA TYR A 280 -12.83 -1.65 -12.85
C TYR A 280 -13.55 -2.99 -12.91
N SER A 281 -13.93 -3.53 -11.75
CA SER A 281 -14.69 -4.79 -11.64
C SER A 281 -16.04 -4.70 -12.36
N MET A 282 -16.77 -3.59 -12.14
CA MET A 282 -18.08 -3.37 -12.79
C MET A 282 -17.98 -3.12 -14.31
N LEU A 283 -17.05 -2.26 -14.73
CA LEU A 283 -16.99 -1.78 -16.12
C LEU A 283 -16.19 -2.73 -17.04
N VAL A 284 -15.08 -3.29 -16.55
CA VAL A 284 -14.16 -4.11 -17.35
C VAL A 284 -14.43 -5.59 -17.18
N LEU A 285 -14.55 -6.05 -15.93
CA LEU A 285 -14.83 -7.46 -15.66
C LEU A 285 -16.32 -7.79 -15.80
N ARG A 286 -17.19 -6.77 -15.94
CA ARG A 286 -18.65 -6.91 -16.08
C ARG A 286 -19.27 -7.73 -14.94
N GLU A 287 -18.71 -7.61 -13.75
CA GLU A 287 -19.28 -8.24 -12.57
C GLU A 287 -20.61 -7.58 -12.20
N ARG A 288 -21.54 -8.36 -11.63
CA ARG A 288 -22.86 -7.84 -11.25
C ARG A 288 -22.69 -6.76 -10.18
N CYS A 289 -23.28 -5.61 -10.45
CA CYS A 289 -23.30 -4.50 -9.48
C CYS A 289 -24.37 -4.81 -8.44
N THR A 290 -23.94 -5.08 -7.21
CA THR A 290 -24.88 -5.30 -6.12
C THR A 290 -25.16 -3.98 -5.39
N TRP A 291 -26.26 -3.92 -4.63
CA TRP A 291 -26.58 -2.74 -3.83
C TRP A 291 -25.47 -2.42 -2.81
N LYS A 292 -24.77 -3.44 -2.29
CA LYS A 292 -23.65 -3.26 -1.35
C LYS A 292 -22.48 -2.54 -2.00
N SER A 293 -22.11 -2.92 -3.23
CA SER A 293 -21.06 -2.24 -4.01
C SER A 293 -21.41 -0.78 -4.28
N VAL A 294 -22.65 -0.49 -4.69
CA VAL A 294 -23.10 0.89 -4.97
C VAL A 294 -23.11 1.72 -3.69
N THR A 295 -23.72 1.22 -2.62
CA THR A 295 -23.76 1.92 -1.34
C THR A 295 -22.36 2.13 -0.76
N GLY A 296 -21.49 1.12 -0.85
CA GLY A 296 -20.10 1.25 -0.46
C GLY A 296 -19.37 2.34 -1.23
N LEU A 297 -19.56 2.42 -2.56
CA LEU A 297 -18.96 3.47 -3.39
C LEU A 297 -19.45 4.87 -3.01
N LEU A 298 -20.74 5.03 -2.75
CA LEU A 298 -21.32 6.31 -2.29
C LEU A 298 -20.77 6.69 -0.91
N CYS A 299 -20.65 5.74 0.03
CA CYS A 299 -20.01 5.96 1.32
C CYS A 299 -18.53 6.34 1.18
N CYS A 300 -17.80 5.75 0.23
CA CYS A 300 -16.43 6.15 -0.09
C CYS A 300 -16.34 7.63 -0.49
N ILE A 301 -17.17 8.05 -1.43
CA ILE A 301 -17.18 9.43 -1.94
C ILE A 301 -17.54 10.41 -0.80
N ALA A 302 -18.61 10.14 -0.08
CA ALA A 302 -19.04 10.98 1.04
C ALA A 302 -17.98 11.01 2.17
N GLY A 303 -17.32 9.88 2.45
CA GLY A 303 -16.24 9.78 3.41
C GLY A 303 -15.01 10.61 3.03
N ILE A 304 -14.59 10.59 1.74
CA ILE A 304 -13.50 11.46 1.25
C ILE A 304 -13.87 12.95 1.42
N ILE A 305 -15.10 13.32 1.06
CA ILE A 305 -15.58 14.69 1.22
C ILE A 305 -15.54 15.10 2.69
N GLY A 306 -16.08 14.26 3.60
CA GLY A 306 -16.07 14.52 5.03
C GLY A 306 -14.67 14.64 5.64
N LEU A 307 -13.70 13.83 5.17
CA LEU A 307 -12.30 13.95 5.61
C LEU A 307 -11.63 15.23 5.08
N SER A 308 -12.06 15.73 3.93
CA SER A 308 -11.43 16.86 3.26
C SER A 308 -11.95 18.22 3.75
N LEU A 309 -13.06 18.23 4.46
CA LEU A 309 -13.65 19.41 5.11
C LEU A 309 -13.18 19.54 6.56
#